data_0faf9e79fef2ee8a0db1eeb5ba57d3fa
#
_entry.id   0faf9e79fef2ee8a0db1eeb5ba57d3fa
#
_cell.length_a   1.000
_cell.length_b   1.000
_cell.length_c   1.000
_cell.angle_alpha   90.00
_cell.angle_beta   90.00
_cell.angle_gamma   90.00
#
_symmetry.space_group_name_H-M   'P 1'
#
loop_
_entity.id
_entity.type
_entity.pdbx_description
1 polymer ?
#
loop_
_entity_poly.entity_id
_entity_poly.type
_entity_poly.pdbx_seq_one_letter_code
_entity_poly.pdbx_strand_id
1 'polypeptide(L)'
;MSEPEPRPVAVVDIDGVVADVRYRLRHVSGRSKDWPAFFAGAAADGLLREGADAVHRLAEVCDVVYLSGRPERLRTVTEQWFARHGLPIGRLLLRPDQDFRPSRVYKVEALRRIAATRTVVVLVDDDPQVLDAARDAGFDVLPATWMGEHPVLREAQEEQGRS
;
A
#
# COMPACT_ATOMS: atom_id res chain seq x y z
N MET A 1 -1.35 4.99 -37.84
CA MET A 1 -2.05 4.46 -36.64
C MET A 1 -1.31 5.00 -35.41
N SER A 2 -2.03 5.72 -34.59
CA SER A 2 -1.46 6.15 -33.30
C SER A 2 -1.44 4.91 -32.37
N GLU A 3 -0.35 4.72 -31.64
CA GLU A 3 -0.35 3.74 -30.56
C GLU A 3 -1.45 4.11 -29.55
N PRO A 4 -2.17 3.13 -29.02
CA PRO A 4 -3.19 3.42 -28.01
C PRO A 4 -2.52 4.11 -26.83
N GLU A 5 -3.13 5.17 -26.32
CA GLU A 5 -2.65 5.82 -25.12
C GLU A 5 -2.57 4.79 -23.96
N PRO A 6 -1.48 4.83 -23.17
CA PRO A 6 -1.35 3.91 -22.05
C PRO A 6 -2.50 4.15 -21.07
N ARG A 7 -3.04 3.05 -20.54
CA ARG A 7 -4.12 3.11 -19.53
C ARG A 7 -3.66 3.95 -18.33
N PRO A 8 -4.56 4.72 -17.72
CA PRO A 8 -4.22 5.44 -16.49
C PRO A 8 -3.89 4.45 -15.35
N VAL A 9 -3.21 4.94 -14.33
CA VAL A 9 -2.75 4.14 -13.20
C VAL A 9 -3.59 4.47 -11.96
N ALA A 10 -4.07 3.42 -11.29
CA ALA A 10 -4.56 3.49 -9.92
C ALA A 10 -3.48 2.94 -8.99
N VAL A 11 -3.07 3.71 -8.01
CA VAL A 11 -2.07 3.30 -7.02
C VAL A 11 -2.78 2.87 -5.74
N VAL A 12 -2.49 1.68 -5.25
CA VAL A 12 -3.20 1.07 -4.11
C VAL A 12 -2.22 0.57 -3.08
N ASP A 13 -2.40 1.01 -1.82
CA ASP A 13 -1.67 0.47 -0.67
C ASP A 13 -2.14 -0.94 -0.32
N ILE A 14 -1.38 -1.64 0.50
CA ILE A 14 -1.64 -3.03 0.88
C ILE A 14 -2.17 -3.11 2.32
N ASP A 15 -1.34 -2.76 3.30
CA ASP A 15 -1.69 -2.88 4.72
C ASP A 15 -2.78 -1.89 5.11
N GLY A 16 -3.90 -2.39 5.63
CA GLY A 16 -5.06 -1.57 5.98
C GLY A 16 -5.96 -1.21 4.79
N VAL A 17 -5.59 -1.60 3.58
CA VAL A 17 -6.39 -1.38 2.35
C VAL A 17 -6.93 -2.69 1.81
N VAL A 18 -6.08 -3.63 1.42
CA VAL A 18 -6.47 -4.97 0.96
C VAL A 18 -6.11 -6.06 1.97
N ALA A 19 -5.08 -5.85 2.79
CA ALA A 19 -4.62 -6.79 3.81
C ALA A 19 -5.05 -6.35 5.21
N ASP A 20 -5.72 -7.26 5.92
CA ASP A 20 -6.06 -7.09 7.32
C ASP A 20 -4.87 -7.48 8.19
N VAL A 21 -4.18 -6.47 8.70
CA VAL A 21 -2.97 -6.64 9.49
C VAL A 21 -3.21 -6.60 11.00
N ARG A 22 -4.46 -6.47 11.43
CA ARG A 22 -4.82 -6.20 12.84
C ARG A 22 -4.23 -7.21 13.80
N TYR A 23 -4.29 -8.49 13.48
CA TYR A 23 -3.83 -9.54 14.40
C TYR A 23 -2.31 -9.50 14.63
N ARG A 24 -1.50 -9.07 13.64
CA ARG A 24 -0.04 -9.03 13.79
C ARG A 24 0.50 -7.73 14.39
N LEU A 25 -0.36 -6.72 14.59
CA LEU A 25 0.01 -5.49 15.28
C LEU A 25 0.44 -5.73 16.74
N ARG A 26 0.01 -6.81 17.36
CA ARG A 26 0.45 -7.24 18.71
C ARG A 26 1.96 -7.36 18.85
N HIS A 27 2.66 -7.72 17.77
CA HIS A 27 4.11 -7.89 17.77
C HIS A 27 4.86 -6.55 17.88
N VAL A 28 4.21 -5.44 17.55
CA VAL A 28 4.82 -4.12 17.54
C VAL A 28 4.07 -3.08 18.38
N SER A 29 3.10 -3.51 19.18
CA SER A 29 2.29 -2.64 20.03
C SER A 29 2.98 -2.24 21.35
N GLY A 30 3.96 -3.00 21.83
CA GLY A 30 4.66 -2.75 23.07
C GLY A 30 5.90 -1.88 22.90
N ARG A 31 6.63 -1.70 24.01
CA ARG A 31 7.92 -1.01 24.00
C ARG A 31 8.99 -1.78 23.21
N SER A 32 8.94 -3.11 23.33
CA SER A 32 9.82 -4.01 22.57
C SER A 32 9.11 -4.41 21.30
N LYS A 33 9.60 -3.93 20.17
CA LYS A 33 9.03 -4.21 18.85
C LYS A 33 9.66 -5.47 18.27
N ASP A 34 8.83 -6.47 17.94
CA ASP A 34 9.27 -7.70 17.26
C ASP A 34 8.95 -7.58 15.76
N TRP A 35 9.78 -6.83 15.05
CA TRP A 35 9.63 -6.64 13.61
C TRP A 35 9.72 -7.94 12.81
N PRO A 36 10.65 -8.87 13.11
CA PRO A 36 10.68 -10.15 12.43
C PRO A 36 9.37 -10.93 12.53
N ALA A 37 8.76 -11.02 13.72
CA ALA A 37 7.48 -11.67 13.90
C ALA A 37 6.33 -10.93 13.18
N PHE A 38 6.35 -9.60 13.22
CA PHE A 38 5.38 -8.77 12.50
C PHE A 38 5.43 -9.04 10.99
N PHE A 39 6.60 -9.06 10.39
CA PHE A 39 6.75 -9.33 8.95
C PHE A 39 6.46 -10.79 8.61
N ALA A 40 6.85 -11.74 9.45
CA ALA A 40 6.55 -13.15 9.23
C ALA A 40 5.03 -13.43 9.20
N GLY A 41 4.24 -12.63 9.89
CA GLY A 41 2.79 -12.74 9.90
C GLY A 41 2.10 -12.32 8.60
N ALA A 42 2.78 -11.61 7.71
CA ALA A 42 2.17 -11.06 6.50
C ALA A 42 1.58 -12.12 5.56
N ALA A 43 2.15 -13.32 5.51
CA ALA A 43 1.63 -14.41 4.70
C ALA A 43 0.22 -14.87 5.11
N ALA A 44 -0.15 -14.66 6.37
CA ALA A 44 -1.43 -15.09 6.94
C ALA A 44 -2.44 -13.94 7.10
N ASP A 45 -2.16 -12.74 6.61
CA ASP A 45 -3.10 -11.63 6.64
C ASP A 45 -4.43 -12.03 5.97
N GLY A 46 -5.55 -11.66 6.57
CA GLY A 46 -6.86 -11.80 5.95
C GLY A 46 -7.05 -10.78 4.83
N LEU A 47 -8.02 -11.03 3.95
CA LEU A 47 -8.42 -10.11 2.89
C LEU A 47 -9.46 -9.12 3.42
N LEU A 48 -9.22 -7.83 3.21
CA LEU A 48 -10.24 -6.80 3.38
C LEU A 48 -11.11 -6.74 2.12
N ARG A 49 -12.36 -7.20 2.23
CA ARG A 49 -13.26 -7.35 1.08
C ARG A 49 -13.51 -6.03 0.37
N GLU A 50 -13.73 -4.95 1.11
CA GLU A 50 -13.98 -3.63 0.56
C GLU A 50 -12.79 -3.12 -0.27
N GLY A 51 -11.58 -3.37 0.21
CA GLY A 51 -10.36 -3.06 -0.52
C GLY A 51 -10.20 -3.88 -1.79
N ALA A 52 -10.45 -5.19 -1.71
CA ALA A 52 -10.43 -6.08 -2.87
C ALA A 52 -11.44 -5.66 -3.93
N ASP A 53 -12.67 -5.33 -3.52
CA ASP A 53 -13.73 -4.87 -4.43
C ASP A 53 -13.33 -3.55 -5.12
N ALA A 54 -12.72 -2.62 -4.38
CA ALA A 54 -12.23 -1.37 -4.95
C ALA A 54 -11.14 -1.61 -5.99
N VAL A 55 -10.19 -2.50 -5.71
CA VAL A 55 -9.12 -2.85 -6.65
C VAL A 55 -9.68 -3.50 -7.92
N HIS A 56 -10.61 -4.43 -7.78
CA HIS A 56 -11.24 -5.08 -8.94
C HIS A 56 -11.96 -4.07 -9.84
N ARG A 57 -12.70 -3.11 -9.25
CA ARG A 57 -13.37 -2.05 -10.02
C ARG A 57 -12.36 -1.12 -10.72
N LEU A 58 -11.30 -0.74 -10.03
CA LEU A 58 -10.24 0.09 -10.61
C LEU A 58 -9.52 -0.63 -11.76
N ALA A 59 -9.28 -1.94 -11.62
CA ALA A 59 -8.61 -2.74 -12.66
C ALA A 59 -9.40 -2.83 -13.96
N GLU A 60 -10.71 -2.57 -13.95
CA GLU A 60 -11.52 -2.54 -15.18
C GLU A 60 -11.10 -1.39 -16.10
N VAL A 61 -10.68 -0.25 -15.55
CA VAL A 61 -10.38 0.97 -16.31
C VAL A 61 -8.94 1.47 -16.15
N CYS A 62 -8.20 0.97 -15.16
CA CYS A 62 -6.83 1.39 -14.84
C CYS A 62 -5.88 0.19 -14.83
N ASP A 63 -4.60 0.46 -15.03
CA ASP A 63 -3.55 -0.45 -14.57
C ASP A 63 -3.36 -0.23 -13.06
N VAL A 64 -3.32 -1.32 -12.30
CA VAL A 64 -3.11 -1.25 -10.86
C VAL A 64 -1.62 -1.30 -10.55
N VAL A 65 -1.16 -0.35 -9.72
CA VAL A 65 0.17 -0.36 -9.12
C VAL A 65 -0.01 -0.45 -7.61
N TYR A 66 0.48 -1.51 -7.00
CA TYR A 66 0.50 -1.64 -5.55
C TYR A 66 1.73 -0.92 -4.99
N LEU A 67 1.51 -0.04 -4.03
CA LEU A 67 2.55 0.75 -3.39
C LEU A 67 2.47 0.59 -1.88
N SER A 68 3.45 -0.08 -1.29
CA SER A 68 3.43 -0.41 0.12
C SER A 68 4.73 -0.01 0.82
N GLY A 69 4.61 0.35 2.09
CA GLY A 69 5.74 0.52 2.97
C GLY A 69 6.36 -0.79 3.46
N ARG A 70 5.84 -1.95 3.07
CA ARG A 70 6.49 -3.24 3.34
C ARG A 70 7.90 -3.25 2.77
N PRO A 71 8.88 -3.81 3.49
CA PRO A 71 10.24 -3.91 2.97
C PRO A 71 10.32 -4.86 1.76
N GLU A 72 11.29 -4.59 0.89
CA GLU A 72 11.49 -5.33 -0.38
C GLU A 72 11.65 -6.85 -0.17
N ARG A 73 12.23 -7.27 0.95
CA ARG A 73 12.37 -8.70 1.28
C ARG A 73 11.05 -9.45 1.42
N LEU A 74 9.92 -8.74 1.54
CA LEU A 74 8.57 -9.34 1.56
C LEU A 74 7.94 -9.50 0.18
N ARG A 75 8.66 -9.24 -0.91
CA ARG A 75 8.10 -9.28 -2.27
C ARG A 75 7.46 -10.62 -2.60
N THR A 76 8.21 -11.71 -2.47
CA THR A 76 7.71 -13.05 -2.84
C THR A 76 6.47 -13.43 -2.02
N VAL A 77 6.49 -13.23 -0.70
CA VAL A 77 5.35 -13.57 0.16
C VAL A 77 4.13 -12.70 -0.16
N THR A 78 4.35 -11.44 -0.52
CA THR A 78 3.27 -10.51 -0.90
C THR A 78 2.65 -10.90 -2.24
N GLU A 79 3.46 -11.23 -3.25
CA GLU A 79 2.98 -11.69 -4.55
C GLU A 79 2.20 -13.01 -4.44
N GLN A 80 2.66 -13.95 -3.63
CA GLN A 80 1.95 -15.20 -3.34
C GLN A 80 0.62 -14.93 -2.63
N TRP A 81 0.59 -13.96 -1.73
CA TRP A 81 -0.63 -13.55 -1.05
C TRP A 81 -1.66 -12.97 -2.02
N PHE A 82 -1.24 -12.11 -2.96
CA PHE A 82 -2.12 -11.59 -4.02
C PHE A 82 -2.71 -12.72 -4.87
N ALA A 83 -1.88 -13.67 -5.31
CA ALA A 83 -2.33 -14.80 -6.12
C ALA A 83 -3.36 -15.66 -5.37
N ARG A 84 -3.11 -15.92 -4.09
CA ARG A 84 -4.01 -16.73 -3.25
C ARG A 84 -5.36 -16.07 -3.04
N HIS A 85 -5.41 -14.75 -2.95
CA HIS A 85 -6.65 -13.98 -2.76
C HIS A 85 -7.30 -13.51 -4.06
N GLY A 86 -6.74 -13.88 -5.23
CA GLY A 86 -7.34 -13.55 -6.52
C GLY A 86 -7.35 -12.06 -6.84
N LEU A 87 -6.41 -11.29 -6.28
CA LEU A 87 -6.29 -9.87 -6.59
C LEU A 87 -5.73 -9.66 -8.00
N PRO A 88 -6.12 -8.58 -8.69
CA PRO A 88 -5.58 -8.25 -10.01
C PRO A 88 -4.04 -8.21 -9.98
N ILE A 89 -3.43 -8.79 -11.01
CA ILE A 89 -1.97 -8.72 -11.18
C ILE A 89 -1.63 -7.28 -11.56
N GLY A 90 -0.66 -6.71 -10.86
CA GLY A 90 -0.16 -5.36 -11.10
C GLY A 90 1.29 -5.24 -10.66
N ARG A 91 1.88 -4.11 -11.01
CA ARG A 91 3.24 -3.79 -10.55
C ARG A 91 3.23 -3.61 -9.03
N LEU A 92 4.22 -4.18 -8.36
CA LEU A 92 4.39 -4.09 -6.92
C LEU A 92 5.62 -3.27 -6.58
N LEU A 93 5.41 -2.14 -5.91
CA LEU A 93 6.44 -1.24 -5.39
C LEU A 93 6.53 -1.39 -3.88
N LEU A 94 7.65 -1.89 -3.41
CA LEU A 94 7.95 -2.06 -2.00
C LEU A 94 9.05 -1.12 -1.57
N ARG A 95 9.10 -0.85 -0.27
CA ARG A 95 10.12 0.00 0.35
C ARG A 95 11.48 -0.69 0.29
N PRO A 96 12.55 0.00 -0.13
CA PRO A 96 13.90 -0.55 0.06
C PRO A 96 14.15 -0.92 1.52
N ASP A 97 14.84 -2.05 1.76
CA ASP A 97 14.99 -2.63 3.11
C ASP A 97 15.65 -1.69 4.12
N GLN A 98 16.48 -0.75 3.65
CA GLN A 98 17.17 0.23 4.48
C GLN A 98 16.50 1.62 4.51
N ASP A 99 15.34 1.76 3.91
CA ASP A 99 14.58 3.01 3.92
C ASP A 99 13.58 3.01 5.08
N PHE A 100 13.80 3.86 6.07
CA PHE A 100 12.96 4.01 7.26
C PHE A 100 12.28 5.38 7.34
N ARG A 101 12.23 6.10 6.22
CA ARG A 101 11.52 7.39 6.16
C ARG A 101 10.02 7.20 6.45
N PRO A 102 9.33 8.23 6.95
CA PRO A 102 7.88 8.17 7.11
C PRO A 102 7.18 7.73 5.81
N SER A 103 6.10 6.99 5.94
CA SER A 103 5.37 6.44 4.78
C SER A 103 4.93 7.54 3.81
N ARG A 104 4.49 8.70 4.33
CA ARG A 104 4.10 9.85 3.50
C ARG A 104 5.23 10.35 2.58
N VAL A 105 6.48 10.33 3.07
CA VAL A 105 7.64 10.77 2.29
C VAL A 105 7.97 9.77 1.20
N TYR A 106 8.09 8.51 1.55
CA TYR A 106 8.39 7.42 0.63
C TYR A 106 7.32 7.32 -0.47
N LYS A 107 6.03 7.34 -0.09
CA LYS A 107 4.94 7.14 -1.04
C LYS A 107 4.75 8.32 -1.99
N VAL A 108 4.86 9.55 -1.52
CA VAL A 108 4.77 10.73 -2.42
C VAL A 108 5.90 10.75 -3.43
N GLU A 109 7.11 10.39 -3.03
CA GLU A 109 8.23 10.25 -3.96
C GLU A 109 7.94 9.18 -5.04
N ALA A 110 7.40 8.03 -4.63
CA ALA A 110 7.01 6.98 -5.57
C ALA A 110 5.89 7.43 -6.53
N LEU A 111 4.87 8.13 -6.02
CA LEU A 111 3.79 8.71 -6.84
C LEU A 111 4.34 9.68 -7.90
N ARG A 112 5.26 10.55 -7.53
CA ARG A 112 5.89 11.49 -8.47
C ARG A 112 6.68 10.76 -9.55
N ARG A 113 7.38 9.68 -9.22
CA ARG A 113 8.10 8.86 -10.21
C ARG A 113 7.15 8.20 -11.20
N ILE A 114 6.03 7.65 -10.72
CA ILE A 114 5.00 7.06 -11.59
C ILE A 114 4.41 8.15 -12.49
N ALA A 115 4.06 9.30 -11.92
CA ALA A 115 3.43 10.41 -12.63
C ALA A 115 4.34 11.06 -13.69
N ALA A 116 5.64 10.85 -13.61
CA ALA A 116 6.58 11.34 -14.62
C ALA A 116 6.36 10.70 -16.01
N THR A 117 5.80 9.48 -16.05
CA THR A 117 5.62 8.72 -17.30
C THR A 117 4.18 8.21 -17.51
N ARG A 118 3.35 8.25 -16.50
CA ARG A 118 1.98 7.70 -16.52
C ARG A 118 1.01 8.65 -15.84
N THR A 119 -0.23 8.64 -16.27
CA THR A 119 -1.30 9.38 -15.56
C THR A 119 -1.75 8.59 -14.34
N VAL A 120 -1.55 9.16 -13.15
CA VAL A 120 -2.07 8.61 -11.88
C VAL A 120 -3.43 9.23 -11.62
N VAL A 121 -4.48 8.42 -11.60
CA VAL A 121 -5.87 8.92 -11.41
C VAL A 121 -6.31 8.87 -9.96
N VAL A 122 -5.74 8.00 -9.14
CA VAL A 122 -6.11 7.88 -7.72
C VAL A 122 -5.02 7.17 -6.94
N LEU A 123 -4.86 7.58 -5.68
CA LEU A 123 -4.19 6.81 -4.63
C LEU A 123 -5.24 6.30 -3.64
N VAL A 124 -5.27 5.00 -3.41
CA VAL A 124 -6.07 4.37 -2.34
C VAL A 124 -5.14 4.05 -1.18
N ASP A 125 -5.35 4.67 -0.05
CA ASP A 125 -4.50 4.51 1.14
C ASP A 125 -5.35 4.67 2.42
N ASP A 126 -4.89 4.09 3.52
CA ASP A 126 -5.57 4.18 4.82
C ASP A 126 -4.92 5.19 5.77
N ASP A 127 -3.68 5.59 5.50
CA ASP A 127 -2.93 6.52 6.35
C ASP A 127 -3.30 7.97 6.04
N PRO A 128 -3.93 8.69 7.00
CA PRO A 128 -4.33 10.09 6.80
C PRO A 128 -3.16 11.01 6.42
N GLN A 129 -1.95 10.76 6.94
CA GLN A 129 -0.78 11.58 6.62
C GLN A 129 -0.30 11.36 5.19
N VAL A 130 -0.39 10.13 4.69
CA VAL A 130 -0.11 9.83 3.27
C VAL A 130 -1.14 10.50 2.38
N LEU A 131 -2.43 10.40 2.73
CA LEU A 131 -3.52 11.02 1.96
C LEU A 131 -3.35 12.53 1.86
N ASP A 132 -3.05 13.20 2.98
CA ASP A 132 -2.83 14.65 3.02
C ASP A 132 -1.60 15.05 2.19
N ALA A 133 -0.48 14.34 2.33
CA ALA A 133 0.72 14.61 1.57
C ALA A 133 0.52 14.39 0.06
N ALA A 134 -0.26 13.37 -0.33
CA ALA A 134 -0.59 13.12 -1.73
C ALA A 134 -1.49 14.22 -2.31
N ARG A 135 -2.49 14.69 -1.56
CA ARG A 135 -3.33 15.84 -1.97
C ARG A 135 -2.50 17.09 -2.15
N ASP A 136 -1.60 17.39 -1.21
CA ASP A 136 -0.71 18.55 -1.29
C ASP A 136 0.22 18.49 -2.51
N ALA A 137 0.57 17.28 -2.93
CA ALA A 137 1.36 17.04 -4.14
C ALA A 137 0.52 17.05 -5.45
N GLY A 138 -0.80 17.25 -5.35
CA GLY A 138 -1.69 17.35 -6.51
C GLY A 138 -2.35 16.05 -6.96
N PHE A 139 -2.30 15.00 -6.15
CA PHE A 139 -2.93 13.71 -6.47
C PHE A 139 -4.33 13.60 -5.90
N ASP A 140 -5.23 12.98 -6.66
CA ASP A 140 -6.53 12.57 -6.14
C ASP A 140 -6.38 11.32 -5.28
N VAL A 141 -7.16 11.24 -4.21
CA VAL A 141 -7.08 10.14 -3.24
C VAL A 141 -8.45 9.56 -2.94
N LEU A 142 -8.46 8.26 -2.62
CA LEU A 142 -9.60 7.54 -2.08
C LEU A 142 -9.22 7.00 -0.69
N PRO A 143 -9.72 7.59 0.40
CA PRO A 143 -9.45 7.10 1.74
C PRO A 143 -10.02 5.70 1.96
N ALA A 144 -9.18 4.77 2.41
CA ALA A 144 -9.57 3.44 2.81
C ALA A 144 -9.89 3.43 4.30
N THR A 145 -11.17 3.58 4.63
CA THR A 145 -11.63 3.73 6.02
C THR A 145 -12.23 2.45 6.62
N TRP A 146 -12.30 1.39 5.85
CA TRP A 146 -13.03 0.17 6.22
C TRP A 146 -12.35 -0.67 7.31
N MET A 147 -11.04 -0.57 7.50
CA MET A 147 -10.37 -1.24 8.63
C MET A 147 -10.50 -0.43 9.94
N GLY A 148 -10.79 0.87 9.87
CA GLY A 148 -10.84 1.78 11.01
C GLY A 148 -9.46 2.30 11.44
N GLU A 149 -9.43 3.07 12.53
CA GLU A 149 -8.19 3.65 13.05
C GLU A 149 -7.43 2.66 13.93
N HIS A 150 -6.13 2.54 13.65
CA HIS A 150 -5.22 1.70 14.40
C HIS A 150 -3.92 2.45 14.70
N PRO A 151 -3.79 3.07 15.90
CA PRO A 151 -2.64 3.90 16.25
C PRO A 151 -1.29 3.18 16.12
N VAL A 152 -1.24 1.88 16.42
CA VAL A 152 -0.02 1.06 16.28
C VAL A 152 0.43 0.96 14.82
N LEU A 153 -0.53 0.82 13.89
CA LEU A 153 -0.21 0.80 12.47
C LEU A 153 0.31 2.17 12.01
N ARG A 154 -0.30 3.27 12.47
CA ARG A 154 0.16 4.64 12.14
C ARG A 154 1.57 4.90 12.65
N GLU A 155 1.89 4.45 13.85
CA GLU A 155 3.25 4.53 14.40
C GLU A 155 4.25 3.76 13.52
N ALA A 156 3.91 2.55 13.11
CA ALA A 156 4.74 1.74 12.23
C ALA A 156 4.98 2.42 10.87
N GLN A 157 3.97 3.07 10.32
CA GLN A 157 4.03 3.75 9.03
C GLN A 157 4.84 5.05 9.11
N GLU A 158 4.51 5.93 10.04
CA GLU A 158 4.96 7.32 10.04
C GLU A 158 6.16 7.58 10.95
N GLU A 159 6.28 6.90 12.07
CA GLU A 159 7.39 7.10 13.00
C GLU A 159 8.53 6.12 12.77
N GLN A 160 8.24 4.89 12.39
CA GLN A 160 9.24 3.83 12.26
C GLN A 160 9.57 3.47 10.81
N GLY A 161 8.74 3.90 9.83
CA GLY A 161 8.97 3.64 8.42
C GLY A 161 9.04 2.15 8.08
N ARG A 162 8.15 1.33 8.65
CA ARG A 162 8.17 -0.14 8.53
C ARG A 162 6.97 -0.72 7.77
N SER A 163 5.98 0.09 7.49
CA SER A 163 4.78 -0.40 6.79
C SER A 163 4.20 0.63 5.82
#